data_e4b7c883b808e0ec23b2c7f654776190
#
_entry.id   e4b7c883b808e0ec23b2c7f654776190
#
_cell.length_a   1.000
_cell.length_b   1.000
_cell.length_c   1.000
_cell.angle_alpha   90.00
_cell.angle_beta   90.00
_cell.angle_gamma   90.00
#
_symmetry.space_group_name_H-M   'P 1'
#
loop_
_entity.id
_entity.type
_entity.pdbx_description
1 polymer ?
#
loop_
_entity_poly.entity_id
_entity_poly.type
_entity_poly.pdbx_seq_one_letter_code
_entity_poly.pdbx_strand_id
1 'polypeptide(L)'
;MSKLFESIKIKNEVIKNRAWVSPMCTYSSIDGMANDWHLVHLGSRAMGGSGLVMMEATAVSPEGRISPWDMGLWNDKQIEPMKKITKFISECGSTPAIQLAHAGRKASTNRPWLGGGNVSKNEGGWDPVGPSNIPYSNKSLIPKELKLVEIEKIIDDFVLSAKRSVEAGFKVIELHFAHGYLVHEFLSPISNHREDKFGGNFENRILLATTIASKVIEAIGNTIPVFARLSVTEYYPGEGWDLESSIQLSKKLKSIGIDLIDCSSGANYSEQKIEIKPGYQVGFSKEIRNQAEILTGAVGLITESTQAEEILESNGADAIFMAREYLRNPYWALHAEQNKDSWPLQYQRSIDL
;
A
#
# COMPACT_ATOMS: atom_id res chain seq x y z
N MET A 1 -25.42 15.30 -5.10
CA MET A 1 -25.01 13.88 -4.84
C MET A 1 -23.66 13.93 -4.14
N SER A 2 -23.44 13.06 -3.18
CA SER A 2 -22.17 13.01 -2.43
C SER A 2 -21.03 12.53 -3.33
N LYS A 3 -19.94 13.29 -3.42
CA LYS A 3 -18.77 12.96 -4.23
C LYS A 3 -18.08 11.69 -3.74
N LEU A 4 -18.19 11.40 -2.44
CA LEU A 4 -17.66 10.19 -1.80
C LEU A 4 -18.27 8.91 -2.38
N PHE A 5 -19.57 8.95 -2.74
CA PHE A 5 -20.30 7.80 -3.30
C PHE A 5 -20.47 7.84 -4.81
N GLU A 6 -19.84 8.81 -5.49
CA GLU A 6 -19.68 8.78 -6.95
C GLU A 6 -18.63 7.76 -7.37
N SER A 7 -18.93 7.02 -8.44
CA SER A 7 -17.95 6.10 -9.03
C SER A 7 -16.75 6.86 -9.60
N ILE A 8 -15.62 6.18 -9.66
CA ILE A 8 -14.42 6.66 -10.34
C ILE A 8 -13.94 5.60 -11.32
N LYS A 9 -13.65 6.04 -12.55
CA LYS A 9 -13.06 5.17 -13.57
C LYS A 9 -11.56 5.39 -13.65
N ILE A 10 -10.80 4.31 -13.50
CA ILE A 10 -9.34 4.30 -13.65
C ILE A 10 -9.00 3.17 -14.64
N LYS A 11 -8.48 3.53 -15.81
CA LYS A 11 -8.32 2.61 -16.95
C LYS A 11 -9.63 1.86 -17.25
N ASN A 12 -9.62 0.53 -17.17
CA ASN A 12 -10.78 -0.31 -17.45
C ASN A 12 -11.66 -0.58 -16.20
N GLU A 13 -11.19 -0.23 -15.01
CA GLU A 13 -11.94 -0.49 -13.78
C GLU A 13 -12.85 0.70 -13.42
N VAL A 14 -14.10 0.39 -13.10
CA VAL A 14 -15.07 1.33 -12.54
C VAL A 14 -15.27 0.98 -11.07
N ILE A 15 -14.72 1.78 -10.19
CA ILE A 15 -14.81 1.60 -8.73
C ILE A 15 -16.05 2.35 -8.26
N LYS A 16 -16.98 1.64 -7.60
CA LYS A 16 -18.36 2.11 -7.32
C LYS A 16 -18.46 3.36 -6.45
N ASN A 17 -17.47 3.63 -5.59
CA ASN A 17 -17.38 4.83 -4.76
C ASN A 17 -15.91 5.14 -4.41
N ARG A 18 -15.68 6.23 -3.67
CA ARG A 18 -14.33 6.71 -3.30
C ARG A 18 -13.93 6.39 -1.86
N ALA A 19 -14.74 5.57 -1.15
CA ALA A 19 -14.44 5.09 0.20
C ALA A 19 -13.71 3.74 0.12
N TRP A 20 -12.40 3.75 0.31
CA TRP A 20 -11.52 2.62 0.04
C TRP A 20 -10.85 2.08 1.30
N VAL A 21 -10.71 0.76 1.37
CA VAL A 21 -9.99 0.08 2.45
C VAL A 21 -8.48 0.18 2.17
N SER A 22 -7.76 0.84 3.09
CA SER A 22 -6.30 0.91 3.07
C SER A 22 -5.67 -0.46 3.38
N PRO A 23 -4.50 -0.81 2.81
CA PRO A 23 -3.82 -2.05 3.17
C PRO A 23 -3.40 -2.04 4.64
N MET A 24 -3.73 -3.11 5.37
CA MET A 24 -3.50 -3.25 6.81
C MET A 24 -2.98 -4.64 7.14
N CYS A 25 -1.72 -4.75 7.57
CA CYS A 25 -1.13 -6.04 7.96
C CYS A 25 -1.87 -6.64 9.15
N THR A 26 -2.34 -7.86 8.99
CA THR A 26 -3.07 -8.61 10.03
C THR A 26 -2.22 -9.67 10.70
N TYR A 27 -1.03 -9.95 10.17
CA TYR A 27 -0.07 -10.91 10.72
C TYR A 27 -0.68 -12.28 10.99
N SER A 28 -1.55 -12.75 10.10
CA SER A 28 -2.38 -13.95 10.28
C SER A 28 -2.14 -15.03 9.23
N SER A 29 -1.13 -14.84 8.37
CA SER A 29 -0.72 -15.83 7.37
C SER A 29 0.14 -16.94 7.99
N ILE A 30 0.14 -18.07 7.32
CA ILE A 30 1.07 -19.19 7.54
C ILE A 30 1.79 -19.40 6.21
N ASP A 31 3.11 -19.28 6.21
CA ASP A 31 3.96 -19.40 5.00
C ASP A 31 3.48 -18.51 3.84
N GLY A 32 3.01 -17.32 4.15
CA GLY A 32 2.50 -16.36 3.17
C GLY A 32 1.14 -16.73 2.57
N MET A 33 0.50 -17.81 3.03
CA MET A 33 -0.78 -18.28 2.49
C MET A 33 -1.95 -17.50 3.10
N ALA A 34 -2.87 -17.04 2.25
CA ALA A 34 -4.16 -16.54 2.69
C ALA A 34 -5.01 -17.68 3.29
N ASN A 35 -5.85 -17.35 4.25
CA ASN A 35 -6.74 -18.28 4.93
C ASN A 35 -8.11 -17.64 5.21
N ASP A 36 -8.98 -18.32 5.94
CA ASP A 36 -10.33 -17.83 6.23
C ASP A 36 -10.36 -16.52 7.02
N TRP A 37 -9.31 -16.21 7.81
CA TRP A 37 -9.18 -14.88 8.44
C TRP A 37 -9.22 -13.77 7.40
N HIS A 38 -8.41 -13.90 6.34
CA HIS A 38 -8.33 -12.90 5.27
C HIS A 38 -9.65 -12.80 4.50
N LEU A 39 -10.33 -13.94 4.23
CA LEU A 39 -11.64 -13.94 3.59
C LEU A 39 -12.67 -13.17 4.41
N VAL A 40 -12.77 -13.45 5.71
CA VAL A 40 -13.73 -12.79 6.60
C VAL A 40 -13.37 -11.32 6.78
N HIS A 41 -12.08 -11.02 6.99
CA HIS A 41 -11.58 -9.66 7.17
C HIS A 41 -11.88 -8.77 5.95
N LEU A 42 -11.47 -9.17 4.76
CA LEU A 42 -11.66 -8.38 3.54
C LEU A 42 -13.11 -8.45 3.04
N GLY A 43 -13.73 -9.62 3.12
CA GLY A 43 -15.11 -9.85 2.71
C GLY A 43 -16.12 -9.02 3.50
N SER A 44 -15.93 -8.85 4.81
CA SER A 44 -16.83 -8.00 5.62
C SER A 44 -16.81 -6.54 5.16
N ARG A 45 -15.67 -6.00 4.74
CA ARG A 45 -15.55 -4.61 4.23
C ARG A 45 -16.15 -4.48 2.84
N ALA A 46 -16.03 -5.53 2.01
CA ALA A 46 -16.70 -5.56 0.70
C ALA A 46 -18.23 -5.58 0.87
N MET A 47 -18.78 -6.44 1.73
CA MET A 47 -20.19 -6.43 2.12
C MET A 47 -20.59 -5.10 2.75
N GLY A 48 -19.67 -4.47 3.47
CA GLY A 48 -19.82 -3.17 4.11
C GLY A 48 -19.83 -1.98 3.15
N GLY A 49 -19.84 -2.21 1.83
CA GLY A 49 -20.08 -1.17 0.82
C GLY A 49 -18.84 -0.43 0.31
N SER A 50 -17.61 -0.79 0.74
CA SER A 50 -16.39 -0.16 0.26
C SER A 50 -16.24 -0.27 -1.25
N GLY A 51 -15.78 0.79 -1.92
CA GLY A 51 -15.55 0.78 -3.37
C GLY A 51 -14.38 -0.11 -3.77
N LEU A 52 -13.29 -0.02 -3.02
CA LEU A 52 -12.09 -0.82 -3.21
C LEU A 52 -11.66 -1.43 -1.88
N VAL A 53 -11.29 -2.71 -1.93
CA VAL A 53 -10.76 -3.44 -0.77
C VAL A 53 -9.34 -3.88 -1.07
N MET A 54 -8.37 -3.23 -0.41
CA MET A 54 -6.94 -3.50 -0.58
C MET A 54 -6.48 -4.59 0.39
N MET A 55 -5.94 -5.68 -0.16
CA MET A 55 -5.23 -6.68 0.62
C MET A 55 -3.96 -6.07 1.23
N GLU A 56 -3.63 -6.51 2.44
CA GLU A 56 -2.44 -6.09 3.17
C GLU A 56 -1.14 -6.20 2.37
N ALA A 57 -0.08 -5.52 2.84
CA ALA A 57 1.25 -5.64 2.27
C ALA A 57 1.62 -7.11 2.08
N THR A 58 1.73 -7.51 0.81
CA THR A 58 1.95 -8.88 0.37
C THR A 58 3.37 -8.99 -0.17
N ALA A 59 4.19 -9.79 0.48
CA ALA A 59 5.60 -9.90 0.18
C ALA A 59 5.83 -10.57 -1.17
N VAL A 60 6.74 -9.98 -1.97
CA VAL A 60 7.13 -10.51 -3.30
C VAL A 60 8.16 -11.63 -3.21
N SER A 61 8.78 -11.79 -2.03
CA SER A 61 9.73 -12.87 -1.71
C SER A 61 9.60 -13.29 -0.24
N PRO A 62 10.05 -14.49 0.16
CA PRO A 62 9.97 -14.92 1.55
C PRO A 62 10.65 -13.97 2.53
N GLU A 63 11.84 -13.48 2.18
CA GLU A 63 12.64 -12.53 2.98
C GLU A 63 12.07 -11.10 2.95
N GLY A 64 11.19 -10.80 1.98
CA GLY A 64 10.51 -9.51 1.87
C GLY A 64 9.36 -9.32 2.84
N ARG A 65 9.00 -10.30 3.67
CA ARG A 65 7.98 -10.17 4.70
C ARG A 65 8.43 -9.26 5.84
N ILE A 66 7.50 -8.53 6.45
CA ILE A 66 7.76 -7.78 7.69
C ILE A 66 7.96 -8.78 8.84
N SER A 67 7.13 -9.79 8.89
CA SER A 67 7.12 -10.83 9.93
C SER A 67 6.92 -12.23 9.33
N PRO A 68 7.21 -13.32 10.06
CA PRO A 68 6.91 -14.67 9.61
C PRO A 68 5.43 -14.93 9.28
N TRP A 69 4.54 -14.07 9.73
CA TRP A 69 3.08 -14.21 9.61
C TRP A 69 2.45 -13.29 8.57
N ASP A 70 3.23 -12.69 7.70
CA ASP A 70 2.74 -11.82 6.63
C ASP A 70 2.29 -12.61 5.42
N MET A 71 1.38 -11.98 4.66
CA MET A 71 0.97 -12.45 3.34
C MET A 71 2.14 -12.45 2.35
N GLY A 72 2.07 -13.36 1.39
CA GLY A 72 3.04 -13.45 0.30
C GLY A 72 2.42 -13.89 -1.01
N LEU A 73 3.10 -13.55 -2.12
CA LEU A 73 2.72 -13.99 -3.46
C LEU A 73 3.94 -14.32 -4.32
N TRP A 74 4.92 -15.00 -3.72
CA TRP A 74 6.19 -15.38 -4.35
C TRP A 74 6.16 -16.76 -5.05
N ASN A 75 5.08 -17.52 -4.91
CA ASN A 75 4.89 -18.79 -5.61
C ASN A 75 3.42 -19.04 -5.99
N ASP A 76 3.21 -19.94 -6.95
CA ASP A 76 1.89 -20.16 -7.56
C ASP A 76 0.87 -20.82 -6.61
N LYS A 77 1.33 -21.54 -5.55
CA LYS A 77 0.43 -22.14 -4.55
C LYS A 77 -0.35 -21.08 -3.78
N GLN A 78 0.15 -19.84 -3.72
CA GLN A 78 -0.48 -18.73 -3.03
C GLN A 78 -1.64 -18.09 -3.84
N ILE A 79 -1.79 -18.43 -5.12
CA ILE A 79 -2.81 -17.88 -6.02
C ILE A 79 -4.22 -18.39 -5.64
N GLU A 80 -4.41 -19.68 -5.47
CA GLU A 80 -5.74 -20.28 -5.27
C GLU A 80 -6.48 -19.77 -4.02
N PRO A 81 -5.83 -19.65 -2.84
CA PRO A 81 -6.51 -19.06 -1.69
C PRO A 81 -6.94 -17.60 -1.93
N MET A 82 -6.16 -16.85 -2.71
CA MET A 82 -6.49 -15.45 -3.05
C MET A 82 -7.65 -15.36 -4.04
N LYS A 83 -7.79 -16.29 -5.01
CA LYS A 83 -8.93 -16.35 -5.93
C LYS A 83 -10.28 -16.43 -5.21
N LYS A 84 -10.35 -17.17 -4.11
CA LYS A 84 -11.56 -17.25 -3.28
C LYS A 84 -11.94 -15.89 -2.71
N ILE A 85 -10.93 -15.12 -2.27
CA ILE A 85 -11.11 -13.80 -1.67
C ILE A 85 -11.50 -12.76 -2.72
N THR A 86 -10.76 -12.69 -3.83
CA THR A 86 -11.03 -11.72 -4.91
C THR A 86 -12.39 -11.94 -5.56
N LYS A 87 -12.77 -13.20 -5.75
CA LYS A 87 -14.10 -13.57 -6.23
C LYS A 87 -15.19 -13.04 -5.29
N PHE A 88 -15.08 -13.29 -3.98
CA PHE A 88 -16.07 -12.84 -3.00
C PHE A 88 -16.18 -11.31 -2.96
N ILE A 89 -15.03 -10.60 -2.96
CA ILE A 89 -14.99 -9.13 -2.99
C ILE A 89 -15.73 -8.62 -4.24
N SER A 90 -15.45 -9.20 -5.40
CA SER A 90 -16.09 -8.82 -6.67
C SER A 90 -17.59 -9.11 -6.68
N GLU A 91 -18.04 -10.23 -6.13
CA GLU A 91 -19.46 -10.59 -5.99
C GLU A 91 -20.23 -9.61 -5.08
N CYS A 92 -19.53 -8.97 -4.12
CA CYS A 92 -20.06 -7.86 -3.32
C CYS A 92 -20.07 -6.50 -4.07
N GLY A 93 -19.65 -6.46 -5.33
CA GLY A 93 -19.57 -5.23 -6.12
C GLY A 93 -18.43 -4.29 -5.70
N SER A 94 -17.44 -4.78 -4.97
CA SER A 94 -16.22 -4.04 -4.60
C SER A 94 -15.04 -4.44 -5.49
N THR A 95 -14.10 -3.53 -5.69
CA THR A 95 -12.90 -3.81 -6.50
C THR A 95 -11.81 -4.44 -5.63
N PRO A 96 -11.39 -5.70 -5.90
CA PRO A 96 -10.30 -6.33 -5.19
C PRO A 96 -8.96 -5.74 -5.61
N ALA A 97 -8.17 -5.29 -4.65
CA ALA A 97 -6.85 -4.72 -4.84
C ALA A 97 -5.81 -5.40 -3.94
N ILE A 98 -4.54 -5.31 -4.31
CA ILE A 98 -3.42 -5.89 -3.57
C ILE A 98 -2.26 -4.92 -3.50
N GLN A 99 -1.60 -4.84 -2.33
CA GLN A 99 -0.36 -4.09 -2.17
C GLN A 99 0.85 -5.05 -2.21
N LEU A 100 1.72 -4.91 -3.20
CA LEU A 100 2.98 -5.66 -3.32
C LEU A 100 4.10 -4.93 -2.59
N ALA A 101 4.87 -5.66 -1.77
CA ALA A 101 5.83 -5.07 -0.85
C ALA A 101 7.09 -5.91 -0.68
N HIS A 102 8.16 -5.25 -0.20
CA HIS A 102 9.35 -5.87 0.36
C HIS A 102 9.80 -5.06 1.58
N ALA A 103 9.86 -5.68 2.75
CA ALA A 103 10.05 -4.98 4.02
C ALA A 103 11.46 -4.39 4.25
N GLY A 104 12.46 -4.82 3.46
CA GLY A 104 13.82 -4.28 3.55
C GLY A 104 14.43 -4.46 4.94
N ARG A 105 15.05 -3.41 5.46
CA ARG A 105 15.71 -3.39 6.79
C ARG A 105 14.75 -3.51 7.97
N LYS A 106 13.44 -3.41 7.72
CA LYS A 106 12.38 -3.57 8.72
C LYS A 106 11.75 -4.96 8.70
N ALA A 107 12.35 -5.89 7.95
CA ALA A 107 11.95 -7.29 7.90
C ALA A 107 12.31 -8.07 9.17
N SER A 108 11.76 -9.28 9.29
CA SER A 108 12.08 -10.21 10.38
C SER A 108 11.71 -9.69 11.77
N THR A 109 10.57 -8.99 11.86
CA THR A 109 10.06 -8.44 13.12
C THR A 109 8.88 -9.26 13.65
N ASN A 110 8.66 -9.19 14.96
CA ASN A 110 7.57 -9.86 15.63
C ASN A 110 6.25 -9.07 15.46
N ARG A 111 5.15 -9.73 15.77
CA ARG A 111 3.82 -9.12 15.81
C ARG A 111 3.79 -7.93 16.77
N PRO A 112 3.15 -6.80 16.44
CA PRO A 112 3.14 -5.61 17.29
C PRO A 112 2.61 -5.87 18.72
N TRP A 113 1.60 -6.71 18.85
CA TRP A 113 1.00 -7.04 20.17
C TRP A 113 1.83 -8.01 21.03
N LEU A 114 2.92 -8.55 20.48
CA LEU A 114 3.94 -9.29 21.22
C LEU A 114 5.18 -8.41 21.50
N GLY A 115 5.02 -7.09 21.44
CA GLY A 115 6.07 -6.13 21.71
C GLY A 115 6.94 -5.75 20.51
N GLY A 116 6.70 -6.31 19.32
CA GLY A 116 7.54 -6.07 18.15
C GLY A 116 8.97 -6.59 18.36
N GLY A 117 9.96 -5.92 17.76
CA GLY A 117 11.36 -6.32 17.84
C GLY A 117 11.72 -7.45 16.87
N ASN A 118 12.97 -7.89 16.89
CA ASN A 118 13.48 -8.86 15.94
C ASN A 118 13.05 -10.28 16.29
N VAL A 119 12.71 -11.10 15.30
CA VAL A 119 12.47 -12.53 15.45
C VAL A 119 13.80 -13.27 15.34
N SER A 120 14.09 -14.17 16.28
CA SER A 120 15.30 -14.99 16.23
C SER A 120 15.23 -16.00 15.08
N LYS A 121 16.41 -16.44 14.58
CA LYS A 121 16.46 -17.47 13.51
C LYS A 121 15.81 -18.79 13.94
N ASN A 122 15.90 -19.14 15.22
CA ASN A 122 15.27 -20.33 15.77
C ASN A 122 13.74 -20.25 15.82
N GLU A 123 13.19 -19.03 15.75
CA GLU A 123 11.74 -18.77 15.73
C GLU A 123 11.24 -18.41 14.31
N GLY A 124 12.05 -18.66 13.28
CA GLY A 124 11.70 -18.41 11.88
C GLY A 124 12.07 -17.03 11.38
N GLY A 125 12.91 -16.27 12.10
CA GLY A 125 13.46 -15.01 11.64
C GLY A 125 14.60 -15.19 10.65
N TRP A 126 14.96 -14.09 9.97
CA TRP A 126 16.03 -14.05 8.95
C TRP A 126 16.80 -12.73 9.01
N ASP A 127 17.94 -12.68 8.33
CA ASP A 127 18.73 -11.46 8.21
C ASP A 127 18.05 -10.52 7.20
N PRO A 128 17.70 -9.28 7.58
CA PRO A 128 17.10 -8.31 6.67
C PRO A 128 18.11 -7.84 5.61
N VAL A 129 17.60 -7.29 4.53
CA VAL A 129 18.41 -6.69 3.46
C VAL A 129 18.04 -5.21 3.29
N GLY A 130 18.92 -4.42 2.70
CA GLY A 130 18.67 -3.00 2.43
C GLY A 130 19.60 -2.44 1.38
N PRO A 131 19.46 -1.15 1.02
CA PRO A 131 20.40 -0.49 0.10
C PRO A 131 21.81 -0.37 0.70
N SER A 132 21.91 -0.27 2.02
CA SER A 132 23.16 -0.10 2.77
C SER A 132 23.06 -0.77 4.13
N ASN A 133 24.20 -1.02 4.79
CA ASN A 133 24.26 -1.65 6.12
C ASN A 133 23.83 -0.69 7.25
N ILE A 134 22.72 0.03 7.07
CA ILE A 134 22.20 1.04 8.00
C ILE A 134 20.92 0.50 8.65
N PRO A 135 20.92 0.18 9.96
CA PRO A 135 19.75 -0.31 10.64
C PRO A 135 18.67 0.78 10.76
N TYR A 136 17.40 0.38 10.90
CA TYR A 136 16.30 1.33 11.10
C TYR A 136 16.42 2.10 12.42
N SER A 137 16.88 1.43 13.47
CA SER A 137 17.14 2.00 14.78
C SER A 137 18.28 1.26 15.48
N ASN A 138 18.75 1.76 16.62
CA ASN A 138 19.78 1.11 17.43
C ASN A 138 19.35 -0.26 18.02
N LYS A 139 18.05 -0.63 17.92
CA LYS A 139 17.49 -1.92 18.34
C LYS A 139 17.21 -2.87 17.18
N SER A 140 17.33 -2.38 15.95
CA SER A 140 17.06 -3.17 14.76
C SER A 140 18.27 -3.97 14.32
N LEU A 141 18.05 -5.09 13.61
CA LEU A 141 19.12 -5.82 12.94
C LEU A 141 19.82 -4.93 11.91
N ILE A 142 21.13 -5.09 11.76
CA ILE A 142 21.86 -4.48 10.67
C ILE A 142 21.54 -5.22 9.37
N PRO A 143 20.95 -4.56 8.36
CA PRO A 143 20.63 -5.22 7.12
C PRO A 143 21.90 -5.54 6.33
N LYS A 144 21.86 -6.63 5.57
CA LYS A 144 22.89 -6.91 4.55
C LYS A 144 22.65 -5.98 3.36
N GLU A 145 23.71 -5.29 2.91
CA GLU A 145 23.65 -4.51 1.69
C GLU A 145 23.42 -5.39 0.47
N LEU A 146 22.42 -5.04 -0.35
CA LEU A 146 22.07 -5.75 -1.57
C LEU A 146 23.13 -5.56 -2.66
N LYS A 147 23.53 -6.66 -3.29
CA LYS A 147 24.34 -6.63 -4.53
C LYS A 147 23.45 -6.30 -5.72
N LEU A 148 24.02 -5.82 -6.83
CA LEU A 148 23.26 -5.51 -8.04
C LEU A 148 22.40 -6.67 -8.56
N VAL A 149 22.93 -7.90 -8.53
CA VAL A 149 22.17 -9.09 -8.95
C VAL A 149 21.00 -9.40 -8.02
N GLU A 150 21.11 -9.09 -6.72
CA GLU A 150 20.01 -9.25 -5.74
C GLU A 150 18.93 -8.18 -5.95
N ILE A 151 19.32 -6.96 -6.33
CA ILE A 151 18.38 -5.89 -6.70
C ILE A 151 17.61 -6.28 -7.99
N GLU A 152 18.29 -6.81 -8.99
CA GLU A 152 17.66 -7.28 -10.22
C GLU A 152 16.65 -8.41 -9.93
N LYS A 153 17.02 -9.38 -9.06
CA LYS A 153 16.11 -10.42 -8.62
C LYS A 153 14.86 -9.85 -7.93
N ILE A 154 15.00 -8.87 -7.05
CA ILE A 154 13.85 -8.24 -6.37
C ILE A 154 12.92 -7.55 -7.38
N ILE A 155 13.48 -6.88 -8.39
CA ILE A 155 12.66 -6.29 -9.47
C ILE A 155 11.85 -7.38 -10.17
N ASP A 156 12.48 -8.52 -10.51
CA ASP A 156 11.79 -9.65 -11.15
C ASP A 156 10.75 -10.30 -10.19
N ASP A 157 11.01 -10.37 -8.90
CA ASP A 157 10.06 -10.85 -7.89
C ASP A 157 8.78 -9.97 -7.85
N PHE A 158 8.91 -8.63 -7.96
CA PHE A 158 7.75 -7.73 -8.11
C PHE A 158 6.96 -8.03 -9.38
N VAL A 159 7.64 -8.22 -10.51
CA VAL A 159 7.01 -8.56 -11.79
C VAL A 159 6.24 -9.88 -11.73
N LEU A 160 6.86 -10.92 -11.16
CA LEU A 160 6.23 -12.23 -11.03
C LEU A 160 5.03 -12.17 -10.07
N SER A 161 5.15 -11.45 -8.96
CA SER A 161 4.05 -11.25 -8.02
C SER A 161 2.90 -10.45 -8.64
N ALA A 162 3.19 -9.46 -9.48
CA ALA A 162 2.16 -8.71 -10.20
C ALA A 162 1.39 -9.62 -11.20
N LYS A 163 2.08 -10.50 -11.95
CA LYS A 163 1.42 -11.48 -12.82
C LYS A 163 0.52 -12.43 -12.03
N ARG A 164 1.01 -12.95 -10.90
CA ARG A 164 0.22 -13.79 -9.99
C ARG A 164 -0.98 -13.05 -9.40
N SER A 165 -0.86 -11.74 -9.13
CA SER A 165 -1.97 -10.91 -8.66
C SER A 165 -3.10 -10.85 -9.68
N VAL A 166 -2.76 -10.67 -10.96
CA VAL A 166 -3.74 -10.70 -12.07
C VAL A 166 -4.40 -12.06 -12.17
N GLU A 167 -3.62 -13.14 -12.12
CA GLU A 167 -4.15 -14.51 -12.15
C GLU A 167 -5.04 -14.82 -10.94
N ALA A 168 -4.71 -14.28 -9.77
CA ALA A 168 -5.53 -14.39 -8.56
C ALA A 168 -6.82 -13.55 -8.61
N GLY A 169 -7.03 -12.75 -9.66
CA GLY A 169 -8.25 -11.98 -9.87
C GLY A 169 -8.27 -10.59 -9.26
N PHE A 170 -7.14 -10.08 -8.79
CA PHE A 170 -7.03 -8.67 -8.40
C PHE A 170 -7.18 -7.75 -9.60
N LYS A 171 -7.88 -6.64 -9.40
CA LYS A 171 -8.22 -5.65 -10.41
C LYS A 171 -7.39 -4.37 -10.30
N VAL A 172 -6.74 -4.16 -9.18
CA VAL A 172 -5.81 -3.06 -8.91
C VAL A 172 -4.59 -3.61 -8.21
N ILE A 173 -3.40 -3.14 -8.61
CA ILE A 173 -2.13 -3.47 -7.96
C ILE A 173 -1.55 -2.17 -7.41
N GLU A 174 -1.18 -2.16 -6.14
CA GLU A 174 -0.44 -1.06 -5.51
C GLU A 174 1.00 -1.51 -5.24
N LEU A 175 1.95 -0.67 -5.63
CA LEU A 175 3.37 -0.86 -5.35
C LEU A 175 3.72 -0.10 -4.06
N HIS A 176 4.22 -0.81 -3.06
CA HIS A 176 4.55 -0.22 -1.77
C HIS A 176 5.93 0.43 -1.76
N PHE A 177 5.98 1.74 -1.96
CA PHE A 177 7.19 2.56 -1.98
C PHE A 177 7.30 3.49 -0.77
N ALA A 178 6.69 3.10 0.36
CA ALA A 178 6.52 3.93 1.53
C ALA A 178 7.02 3.26 2.83
N HIS A 179 6.87 3.97 3.94
CA HIS A 179 6.96 3.51 5.33
C HIS A 179 8.32 2.94 5.74
N GLY A 180 9.40 3.37 5.09
CA GLY A 180 10.75 2.89 5.40
C GLY A 180 10.95 1.41 5.07
N TYR A 181 10.16 0.87 4.13
CA TYR A 181 10.39 -0.42 3.52
C TYR A 181 11.34 -0.31 2.33
N LEU A 182 11.75 -1.41 1.74
CA LEU A 182 12.89 -1.49 0.84
C LEU A 182 12.94 -0.38 -0.22
N VAL A 183 11.85 -0.15 -0.94
CA VAL A 183 11.86 0.85 -2.02
C VAL A 183 12.00 2.26 -1.44
N HIS A 184 11.31 2.58 -0.34
CA HIS A 184 11.51 3.86 0.36
C HIS A 184 12.96 4.02 0.87
N GLU A 185 13.58 2.93 1.35
CA GLU A 185 14.99 2.97 1.77
C GLU A 185 15.92 3.39 0.63
N PHE A 186 15.66 2.95 -0.61
CA PHE A 186 16.42 3.37 -1.79
C PHE A 186 16.18 4.83 -2.15
N LEU A 187 14.96 5.35 -1.98
CA LEU A 187 14.62 6.75 -2.28
C LEU A 187 15.36 7.73 -1.37
N SER A 188 15.57 7.38 -0.10
CA SER A 188 16.01 8.29 0.92
C SER A 188 17.54 8.28 1.12
N PRO A 189 18.18 9.46 1.17
CA PRO A 189 19.63 9.55 1.43
C PRO A 189 20.02 9.11 2.84
N ILE A 190 19.11 9.09 3.83
CA ILE A 190 19.45 8.65 5.19
C ILE A 190 19.58 7.13 5.33
N SER A 191 19.07 6.37 4.38
CA SER A 191 19.12 4.90 4.36
C SER A 191 19.88 4.33 3.17
N ASN A 192 20.16 5.14 2.15
CA ASN A 192 20.83 4.74 0.93
C ASN A 192 22.15 5.50 0.76
N HIS A 193 23.25 4.87 1.16
CA HIS A 193 24.61 5.39 1.01
C HIS A 193 25.38 4.69 -0.12
N ARG A 194 24.67 4.14 -1.13
CA ARG A 194 25.28 3.48 -2.27
C ARG A 194 26.01 4.48 -3.17
N GLU A 195 27.09 4.03 -3.78
CA GLU A 195 27.88 4.78 -4.75
C GLU A 195 27.71 4.27 -6.20
N ASP A 196 26.81 3.28 -6.41
CA ASP A 196 26.47 2.73 -7.73
C ASP A 196 25.23 3.42 -8.34
N LYS A 197 24.74 2.90 -9.48
CA LYS A 197 23.58 3.43 -10.21
C LYS A 197 22.27 3.52 -9.39
N PHE A 198 22.21 2.96 -8.19
CA PHE A 198 21.02 2.99 -7.32
C PHE A 198 21.19 3.93 -6.11
N GLY A 199 22.28 4.72 -6.02
CA GLY A 199 22.56 5.64 -4.91
C GLY A 199 23.13 6.96 -5.34
N GLY A 200 23.40 7.85 -4.37
CA GLY A 200 23.92 9.19 -4.60
C GLY A 200 22.85 10.21 -4.97
N ASN A 201 22.80 10.66 -6.22
CA ASN A 201 21.87 11.70 -6.65
C ASN A 201 20.40 11.21 -6.74
N PHE A 202 19.47 12.15 -6.91
CA PHE A 202 18.03 11.86 -6.96
C PHE A 202 17.67 10.83 -8.04
N GLU A 203 18.17 10.98 -9.27
CA GLU A 203 17.83 10.09 -10.38
C GLU A 203 18.25 8.64 -10.11
N ASN A 204 19.39 8.44 -9.49
CA ASN A 204 19.87 7.13 -9.09
C ASN A 204 19.03 6.53 -7.96
N ARG A 205 18.67 7.32 -6.94
CA ARG A 205 17.87 6.85 -5.81
C ARG A 205 16.45 6.43 -6.22
N ILE A 206 15.86 7.10 -7.20
CA ILE A 206 14.52 6.73 -7.71
C ILE A 206 14.54 5.56 -8.71
N LEU A 207 15.72 5.11 -9.16
CA LEU A 207 15.86 4.12 -10.22
C LEU A 207 15.18 2.79 -9.88
N LEU A 208 15.27 2.32 -8.63
CA LEU A 208 14.58 1.09 -8.23
C LEU A 208 13.06 1.21 -8.36
N ALA A 209 12.48 2.28 -7.82
CA ALA A 209 11.04 2.52 -7.88
C ALA A 209 10.52 2.62 -9.31
N THR A 210 11.20 3.41 -10.15
CA THR A 210 10.83 3.61 -11.56
C THR A 210 11.01 2.35 -12.39
N THR A 211 12.05 1.55 -12.14
CA THR A 211 12.27 0.28 -12.83
C THR A 211 11.21 -0.76 -12.46
N ILE A 212 10.88 -0.90 -11.17
CA ILE A 212 9.78 -1.79 -10.73
C ILE A 212 8.47 -1.37 -11.39
N ALA A 213 8.10 -0.08 -11.33
CA ALA A 213 6.86 0.43 -11.91
C ALA A 213 6.79 0.13 -13.41
N SER A 214 7.84 0.45 -14.16
CA SER A 214 7.89 0.22 -15.61
C SER A 214 7.75 -1.26 -15.97
N LYS A 215 8.57 -2.14 -15.35
CA LYS A 215 8.55 -3.58 -15.65
C LYS A 215 7.25 -4.25 -15.22
N VAL A 216 6.64 -3.83 -14.10
CA VAL A 216 5.34 -4.35 -13.67
C VAL A 216 4.26 -3.97 -14.69
N ILE A 217 4.16 -2.71 -15.09
CA ILE A 217 3.16 -2.24 -16.07
C ILE A 217 3.36 -2.94 -17.40
N GLU A 218 4.60 -3.08 -17.88
CA GLU A 218 4.92 -3.84 -19.10
C GLU A 218 4.43 -5.30 -19.02
N ALA A 219 4.64 -5.94 -17.87
CA ALA A 219 4.35 -7.36 -17.67
C ALA A 219 2.88 -7.72 -17.56
N ILE A 220 2.04 -6.81 -17.01
CA ILE A 220 0.60 -7.03 -16.80
C ILE A 220 -0.28 -6.32 -17.84
N GLY A 221 0.33 -5.50 -18.69
CA GLY A 221 -0.37 -4.71 -19.70
C GLY A 221 -1.02 -3.45 -19.13
N ASN A 222 -1.47 -2.56 -20.02
CA ASN A 222 -1.98 -1.22 -19.65
C ASN A 222 -3.50 -1.19 -19.37
N THR A 223 -4.11 -2.30 -19.05
CA THR A 223 -5.57 -2.39 -18.77
C THR A 223 -5.89 -2.38 -17.29
N ILE A 224 -4.95 -2.83 -16.45
CA ILE A 224 -5.07 -2.92 -15.00
C ILE A 224 -4.47 -1.66 -14.37
N PRO A 225 -5.22 -0.96 -13.49
CA PRO A 225 -4.69 0.16 -12.73
C PRO A 225 -3.52 -0.25 -11.85
N VAL A 226 -2.45 0.55 -11.88
CA VAL A 226 -1.29 0.39 -10.99
C VAL A 226 -1.13 1.66 -10.17
N PHE A 227 -1.21 1.51 -8.85
CA PHE A 227 -1.01 2.58 -7.88
C PHE A 227 0.40 2.50 -7.29
N ALA A 228 0.86 3.59 -6.72
CA ALA A 228 2.07 3.59 -5.91
C ALA A 228 1.78 4.28 -4.57
N ARG A 229 2.14 3.63 -3.45
CA ARG A 229 2.06 4.27 -2.14
C ARG A 229 3.39 4.91 -1.80
N LEU A 230 3.37 6.20 -1.44
CA LEU A 230 4.56 6.96 -1.06
C LEU A 230 4.47 7.44 0.40
N SER A 231 5.59 7.42 1.12
CA SER A 231 5.78 8.31 2.25
C SER A 231 6.27 9.65 1.72
N VAL A 232 5.36 10.62 1.62
CA VAL A 232 5.62 11.90 0.96
C VAL A 232 6.72 12.72 1.65
N THR A 233 6.88 12.51 2.94
CA THR A 233 8.00 13.01 3.75
C THR A 233 8.37 12.00 4.83
N GLU A 234 9.61 11.97 5.25
CA GLU A 234 10.09 11.10 6.34
C GLU A 234 10.31 11.85 7.66
N TYR A 235 9.98 13.15 7.70
CA TYR A 235 10.13 14.02 8.88
C TYR A 235 11.55 14.04 9.47
N TYR A 236 12.55 13.87 8.62
CA TYR A 236 13.95 14.00 9.01
C TYR A 236 14.32 15.48 9.09
N PRO A 237 15.05 15.95 10.13
CA PRO A 237 15.36 17.38 10.30
C PRO A 237 16.50 17.89 9.40
N GLY A 238 17.16 17.01 8.66
CA GLY A 238 18.24 17.33 7.73
C GLY A 238 17.85 17.03 6.27
N GLU A 239 18.87 16.77 5.45
CA GLU A 239 18.65 16.34 4.06
C GLU A 239 18.12 14.91 4.04
N GLY A 240 16.87 14.74 3.64
CA GLY A 240 16.13 13.50 3.62
C GLY A 240 15.14 13.43 2.44
N TRP A 241 14.22 12.46 2.49
CA TRP A 241 13.13 12.38 1.54
C TRP A 241 11.99 13.32 1.93
N ASP A 242 11.60 14.20 1.04
CA ASP A 242 10.66 15.28 1.28
C ASP A 242 9.52 15.39 0.24
N LEU A 243 8.64 16.38 0.41
CA LEU A 243 7.51 16.64 -0.47
C LEU A 243 7.96 16.95 -1.90
N GLU A 244 9.00 17.76 -2.08
CA GLU A 244 9.48 18.12 -3.43
C GLU A 244 10.01 16.89 -4.17
N SER A 245 10.81 16.07 -3.51
CA SER A 245 11.28 14.77 -4.04
C SER A 245 10.12 13.85 -4.42
N SER A 246 9.08 13.81 -3.58
CA SER A 246 7.87 13.01 -3.84
C SER A 246 7.07 13.52 -5.03
N ILE A 247 6.98 14.83 -5.23
CA ILE A 247 6.33 15.44 -6.40
C ILE A 247 7.10 15.09 -7.68
N GLN A 248 8.44 15.21 -7.66
CA GLN A 248 9.28 14.87 -8.81
C GLN A 248 9.16 13.37 -9.15
N LEU A 249 9.22 12.49 -8.15
CA LEU A 249 8.99 11.05 -8.37
C LEU A 249 7.59 10.77 -8.92
N SER A 250 6.55 11.44 -8.40
CA SER A 250 5.18 11.25 -8.86
C SER A 250 4.98 11.65 -10.33
N LYS A 251 5.62 12.74 -10.78
CA LYS A 251 5.66 13.12 -12.20
C LYS A 251 6.30 12.02 -13.06
N LYS A 252 7.39 11.45 -12.59
CA LYS A 252 8.09 10.36 -13.28
C LYS A 252 7.23 9.09 -13.33
N LEU A 253 6.63 8.70 -12.20
CA LEU A 253 5.73 7.54 -12.11
C LEU A 253 4.50 7.70 -13.00
N LYS A 254 3.89 8.88 -13.06
CA LYS A 254 2.81 9.20 -14.02
C LYS A 254 3.26 8.95 -15.45
N SER A 255 4.43 9.44 -15.84
CA SER A 255 4.95 9.26 -17.21
C SER A 255 5.23 7.81 -17.57
N ILE A 256 5.47 6.95 -16.58
CA ILE A 256 5.64 5.50 -16.74
C ILE A 256 4.29 4.79 -16.87
N GLY A 257 3.19 5.37 -16.33
CA GLY A 257 1.85 4.80 -16.41
C GLY A 257 1.27 4.38 -15.04
N ILE A 258 1.83 4.88 -13.94
CA ILE A 258 1.16 4.82 -12.62
C ILE A 258 -0.07 5.72 -12.67
N ASP A 259 -1.19 5.22 -12.17
CA ASP A 259 -2.50 5.86 -12.28
C ASP A 259 -2.88 6.70 -11.06
N LEU A 260 -2.40 6.32 -9.87
CA LEU A 260 -2.73 6.99 -8.62
C LEU A 260 -1.57 6.90 -7.62
N ILE A 261 -1.37 7.96 -6.85
CA ILE A 261 -0.47 7.98 -5.68
C ILE A 261 -1.30 7.91 -4.40
N ASP A 262 -1.14 6.85 -3.60
CA ASP A 262 -1.64 6.76 -2.23
C ASP A 262 -0.66 7.50 -1.31
N CYS A 263 -1.08 8.65 -0.78
CA CYS A 263 -0.22 9.60 -0.08
C CYS A 263 -0.19 9.35 1.43
N SER A 264 0.86 8.69 1.89
CA SER A 264 1.17 8.50 3.31
C SER A 264 2.40 9.31 3.72
N SER A 265 2.98 9.06 4.91
CA SER A 265 4.17 9.76 5.38
C SER A 265 4.93 8.97 6.45
N GLY A 266 6.22 9.31 6.60
CA GLY A 266 7.08 8.84 7.70
C GLY A 266 7.56 7.40 7.59
N ALA A 267 8.00 6.91 8.75
CA ALA A 267 8.39 5.55 9.06
C ALA A 267 9.74 5.06 8.46
N ASN A 268 10.54 5.95 7.84
CA ASN A 268 11.92 5.65 7.46
C ASN A 268 12.94 6.18 8.50
N TYR A 269 12.59 7.22 9.25
CA TYR A 269 13.37 7.77 10.36
C TYR A 269 12.74 7.37 11.70
N SER A 270 13.49 6.68 12.56
CA SER A 270 12.96 6.11 13.80
C SER A 270 12.60 7.16 14.87
N GLU A 271 13.24 8.33 14.82
CA GLU A 271 13.03 9.43 15.78
C GLU A 271 12.09 10.52 15.24
N GLN A 272 11.30 10.18 14.19
CA GLN A 272 10.35 11.11 13.58
C GLN A 272 9.35 11.64 14.59
N LYS A 273 9.01 12.92 14.46
CA LYS A 273 7.96 13.58 15.23
C LYS A 273 6.84 14.00 14.29
N ILE A 274 5.68 13.39 14.44
CA ILE A 274 4.52 13.65 13.59
C ILE A 274 3.43 14.28 14.45
N GLU A 275 2.93 15.44 14.05
CA GLU A 275 1.71 16.02 14.64
C GLU A 275 0.49 15.26 14.11
N ILE A 276 0.00 14.32 14.89
CA ILE A 276 -1.13 13.46 14.52
C ILE A 276 -2.44 14.18 14.83
N LYS A 277 -3.20 14.52 13.78
CA LYS A 277 -4.54 15.13 13.85
C LYS A 277 -5.43 14.62 12.71
N PRO A 278 -6.76 14.79 12.76
CA PRO A 278 -7.63 14.40 11.66
C PRO A 278 -7.16 15.01 10.33
N GLY A 279 -6.97 14.16 9.30
CA GLY A 279 -6.55 14.60 7.98
C GLY A 279 -5.09 15.09 7.85
N TYR A 280 -4.19 14.75 8.79
CA TYR A 280 -2.82 15.29 8.85
C TYR A 280 -1.97 15.06 7.58
N GLN A 281 -2.37 14.14 6.71
CA GLN A 281 -1.66 13.85 5.45
C GLN A 281 -2.37 14.42 4.20
N VAL A 282 -3.56 15.02 4.36
CA VAL A 282 -4.36 15.53 3.22
C VAL A 282 -3.63 16.63 2.44
N GLY A 283 -2.84 17.46 3.13
CA GLY A 283 -2.01 18.46 2.46
C GLY A 283 -1.05 17.85 1.44
N PHE A 284 -0.49 16.67 1.73
CA PHE A 284 0.42 15.98 0.82
C PHE A 284 -0.29 15.46 -0.44
N SER A 285 -1.47 14.84 -0.28
CA SER A 285 -2.25 14.38 -1.43
C SER A 285 -2.67 15.54 -2.34
N LYS A 286 -3.05 16.66 -1.75
CA LYS A 286 -3.40 17.89 -2.49
C LYS A 286 -2.22 18.44 -3.29
N GLU A 287 -1.03 18.53 -2.70
CA GLU A 287 0.15 19.05 -3.38
C GLU A 287 0.60 18.12 -4.53
N ILE A 288 0.65 16.81 -4.31
CA ILE A 288 1.00 15.85 -5.37
C ILE A 288 -0.03 15.89 -6.49
N ARG A 289 -1.33 15.92 -6.14
CA ARG A 289 -2.41 16.02 -7.12
C ARG A 289 -2.26 17.24 -8.03
N ASN A 290 -2.00 18.39 -7.45
CA ASN A 290 -1.92 19.65 -8.17
C ASN A 290 -0.62 19.79 -8.97
N GLN A 291 0.53 19.38 -8.41
CA GLN A 291 1.83 19.63 -9.02
C GLN A 291 2.32 18.50 -9.93
N ALA A 292 1.92 17.25 -9.67
CA ALA A 292 2.21 16.13 -10.56
C ALA A 292 1.04 15.81 -11.52
N GLU A 293 -0.14 16.44 -11.30
CA GLU A 293 -1.35 16.23 -12.11
C GLU A 293 -1.71 14.75 -12.27
N ILE A 294 -1.61 13.98 -11.17
CA ILE A 294 -1.93 12.57 -11.07
C ILE A 294 -3.05 12.39 -10.04
N LEU A 295 -3.87 11.34 -10.20
CA LEU A 295 -4.88 11.01 -9.18
C LEU A 295 -4.19 10.70 -7.85
N THR A 296 -4.84 11.09 -6.75
CA THR A 296 -4.31 10.85 -5.40
C THR A 296 -5.33 10.21 -4.47
N GLY A 297 -4.83 9.40 -3.55
CA GLY A 297 -5.56 8.92 -2.40
C GLY A 297 -5.09 9.62 -1.14
N ALA A 298 -6.03 10.05 -0.30
CA ALA A 298 -5.74 10.60 1.03
C ALA A 298 -5.97 9.56 2.12
N VAL A 299 -5.06 9.51 3.08
CA VAL A 299 -5.16 8.70 4.30
C VAL A 299 -4.72 9.54 5.50
N GLY A 300 -5.14 9.20 6.70
CA GLY A 300 -4.63 9.84 7.92
C GLY A 300 -5.71 10.35 8.85
N LEU A 301 -6.22 9.48 9.75
CA LEU A 301 -7.29 9.79 10.70
C LEU A 301 -8.52 10.44 10.04
N ILE A 302 -8.94 9.89 8.90
CA ILE A 302 -10.22 10.18 8.27
C ILE A 302 -11.19 9.15 8.82
N THR A 303 -12.22 9.61 9.57
CA THR A 303 -13.17 8.75 10.28
C THR A 303 -14.62 9.10 9.98
N GLU A 304 -14.89 10.37 9.67
CA GLU A 304 -16.24 10.86 9.44
C GLU A 304 -16.52 11.04 7.94
N SER A 305 -17.75 10.75 7.52
CA SER A 305 -18.17 10.89 6.12
C SER A 305 -18.16 12.35 5.66
N THR A 306 -18.49 13.28 6.53
CA THR A 306 -18.40 14.72 6.25
C THR A 306 -16.96 15.16 6.00
N GLN A 307 -16.01 14.70 6.82
CA GLN A 307 -14.58 14.96 6.60
C GLN A 307 -14.11 14.38 5.26
N ALA A 308 -14.51 13.14 4.94
CA ALA A 308 -14.16 12.50 3.66
C ALA A 308 -14.73 13.28 2.46
N GLU A 309 -15.98 13.72 2.55
CA GLU A 309 -16.64 14.53 1.52
C GLU A 309 -15.92 15.88 1.31
N GLU A 310 -15.64 16.61 2.38
CA GLU A 310 -14.92 17.91 2.33
C GLU A 310 -13.54 17.79 1.66
N ILE A 311 -12.81 16.71 1.92
CA ILE A 311 -11.50 16.44 1.29
C ILE A 311 -11.67 16.30 -0.24
N LEU A 312 -12.67 15.55 -0.66
CA LEU A 312 -12.93 15.34 -2.10
C LEU A 312 -13.46 16.61 -2.78
N GLU A 313 -14.39 17.31 -2.15
CA GLU A 313 -14.96 18.57 -2.68
C GLU A 313 -13.91 19.67 -2.83
N SER A 314 -12.99 19.79 -1.85
CA SER A 314 -11.89 20.76 -1.88
C SER A 314 -10.72 20.35 -2.80
N ASN A 315 -10.87 19.26 -3.56
CA ASN A 315 -9.81 18.67 -4.37
C ASN A 315 -8.54 18.32 -3.57
N GLY A 316 -8.70 17.93 -2.31
CA GLY A 316 -7.63 17.43 -1.47
C GLY A 316 -7.11 16.05 -1.89
N ALA A 317 -7.99 15.25 -2.51
CA ALA A 317 -7.67 13.94 -3.10
C ALA A 317 -8.79 13.53 -4.07
N ASP A 318 -8.57 12.39 -4.78
CA ASP A 318 -9.56 11.77 -5.67
C ASP A 318 -10.24 10.56 -5.02
N ALA A 319 -9.62 9.97 -3.99
CA ALA A 319 -10.15 8.86 -3.20
C ALA A 319 -9.71 8.96 -1.73
N ILE A 320 -10.47 8.31 -0.85
CA ILE A 320 -10.23 8.27 0.59
C ILE A 320 -9.86 6.85 1.01
N PHE A 321 -8.64 6.67 1.49
CA PHE A 321 -8.18 5.44 2.10
C PHE A 321 -8.37 5.50 3.62
N MET A 322 -9.08 4.52 4.16
CA MET A 322 -9.28 4.39 5.60
C MET A 322 -8.71 3.06 6.10
N ALA A 323 -7.98 3.11 7.21
CA ALA A 323 -7.39 1.93 7.84
C ALA A 323 -8.14 1.60 9.15
N ARG A 324 -7.70 2.21 10.25
CA ARG A 324 -8.21 1.90 11.60
C ARG A 324 -9.72 2.09 11.75
N GLU A 325 -10.33 2.98 10.97
CA GLU A 325 -11.78 3.13 10.97
C GLU A 325 -12.45 1.86 10.41
N TYR A 326 -11.97 1.31 9.32
CA TYR A 326 -12.48 0.04 8.81
C TYR A 326 -12.17 -1.17 9.69
N LEU A 327 -11.18 -1.10 10.60
CA LEU A 327 -11.00 -2.12 11.62
C LEU A 327 -12.11 -2.08 12.67
N ARG A 328 -12.54 -0.86 13.07
CA ARG A 328 -13.62 -0.66 14.05
C ARG A 328 -14.99 -0.89 13.45
N ASN A 329 -15.22 -0.39 12.24
CA ASN A 329 -16.51 -0.41 11.56
C ASN A 329 -16.37 -0.93 10.13
N PRO A 330 -16.42 -2.26 9.90
CA PRO A 330 -16.35 -2.83 8.55
C PRO A 330 -17.45 -2.35 7.61
N TYR A 331 -18.59 -1.91 8.15
CA TYR A 331 -19.76 -1.44 7.43
C TYR A 331 -19.84 0.09 7.33
N TRP A 332 -18.73 0.77 7.53
CA TRP A 332 -18.65 2.23 7.53
C TRP A 332 -19.26 2.85 6.26
N ALA A 333 -18.92 2.33 5.10
CA ALA A 333 -19.42 2.88 3.84
C ALA A 333 -20.95 2.74 3.70
N LEU A 334 -21.54 1.61 4.10
CA LEU A 334 -23.00 1.45 4.13
C LEU A 334 -23.68 2.44 5.09
N HIS A 335 -23.10 2.64 6.28
CA HIS A 335 -23.66 3.57 7.25
C HIS A 335 -23.55 5.04 6.81
N ALA A 336 -22.50 5.38 6.07
CA ALA A 336 -22.28 6.71 5.52
C ALA A 336 -23.10 7.00 4.25
N GLU A 337 -23.48 5.97 3.49
CA GLU A 337 -24.25 6.08 2.26
C GLU A 337 -25.70 6.45 2.54
N GLN A 338 -26.14 7.56 1.96
CA GLN A 338 -27.55 8.01 2.11
C GLN A 338 -28.51 7.21 1.22
N ASN A 339 -28.05 6.74 0.08
CA ASN A 339 -28.86 5.92 -0.81
C ASN A 339 -28.93 4.47 -0.32
N LYS A 340 -30.00 4.11 0.34
CA LYS A 340 -30.20 2.78 0.89
C LYS A 340 -30.47 1.69 -0.16
N ASP A 341 -30.81 2.06 -1.40
CA ASP A 341 -30.95 1.10 -2.51
C ASP A 341 -29.62 0.45 -2.88
N SER A 342 -28.49 1.07 -2.51
CA SER A 342 -27.14 0.50 -2.69
C SER A 342 -26.81 -0.64 -1.72
N TRP A 343 -27.61 -0.84 -0.68
CA TRP A 343 -27.37 -1.87 0.33
C TRP A 343 -27.56 -3.28 -0.22
N PRO A 344 -26.79 -4.27 0.24
CA PRO A 344 -27.02 -5.67 -0.12
C PRO A 344 -28.48 -6.08 0.14
N LEU A 345 -29.08 -6.82 -0.81
CA LEU A 345 -30.48 -7.25 -0.72
C LEU A 345 -30.81 -7.95 0.62
N GLN A 346 -29.85 -8.70 1.15
CA GLN A 346 -29.98 -9.40 2.42
C GLN A 346 -30.10 -8.45 3.63
N TYR A 347 -29.67 -7.19 3.49
CA TYR A 347 -29.67 -6.18 4.56
C TYR A 347 -30.77 -5.15 4.41
N GLN A 348 -31.47 -5.09 3.29
CA GLN A 348 -32.50 -4.07 3.02
C GLN A 348 -33.63 -4.06 4.05
N ARG A 349 -33.96 -5.21 4.66
CA ARG A 349 -34.96 -5.27 5.74
C ARG A 349 -34.56 -4.53 7.01
N SER A 350 -33.32 -4.13 7.17
CA SER A 350 -32.84 -3.37 8.34
C SER A 350 -32.86 -1.85 8.12
N ILE A 351 -33.27 -1.38 6.92
CA ILE A 351 -33.24 0.05 6.58
C ILE A 351 -34.35 0.82 7.27
N ASP A 352 -35.50 0.18 7.52
CA ASP A 352 -36.72 0.78 8.04
C ASP A 352 -36.81 0.75 9.59
N LEU A 353 -35.70 0.49 10.26
CA LEU A 353 -35.60 0.49 11.72
C LEU A 353 -34.88 1.76 12.19
#